data_7c2f59aac5f134db92cbf6e83f1df392
#
_entry.id   7c2f59aac5f134db92cbf6e83f1df392
#
_cell.length_a   1.000
_cell.length_b   1.000
_cell.length_c   1.000
_cell.angle_alpha   90.00
_cell.angle_beta   90.00
_cell.angle_gamma   90.00
#
_symmetry.space_group_name_H-M   'P 1'
#
loop_
_entity.id
_entity.type
_entity.pdbx_description
1 polymer ?
#
loop_
_entity_poly.entity_id
_entity_poly.type
_entity_poly.pdbx_seq_one_letter_code
_entity_poly.pdbx_strand_id
1 'polypeptide(L)'
;MKITVETSVNAPLAQVWSAWNTPADIRQWNSAQDDWHTTSSSVDLREGGKFQARMEAKDGSEGFDFEGTYTRLVPRQLIEYRMSDGREVRVEFAERAGAVAVRETFDAENENPAELQRSGWQAILDNFRRHVEAQVSANR
;
A
#
# COMPACT_ATOMS: atom_id res chain seq x y z
N MET A 1 7.20 -17.88 4.43
CA MET A 1 8.30 -16.92 4.18
C MET A 1 7.75 -15.52 4.22
N LYS A 2 8.44 -14.62 4.90
CA LYS A 2 8.07 -13.20 4.93
C LYS A 2 9.03 -12.38 4.09
N ILE A 3 8.48 -11.40 3.37
CA ILE A 3 9.24 -10.49 2.53
C ILE A 3 9.03 -9.07 3.06
N THR A 4 10.08 -8.27 3.08
CA THR A 4 10.01 -6.87 3.55
C THR A 4 10.45 -5.92 2.44
N VAL A 5 9.67 -4.86 2.22
CA VAL A 5 10.02 -3.75 1.34
C VAL A 5 9.94 -2.45 2.14
N GLU A 6 10.73 -1.44 1.75
CA GLU A 6 10.85 -0.20 2.50
C GLU A 6 10.98 1.01 1.57
N THR A 7 10.55 2.16 2.08
CA THR A 7 10.84 3.44 1.42
C THR A 7 10.89 4.55 2.49
N SER A 8 11.43 5.70 2.11
CA SER A 8 11.43 6.91 2.94
C SER A 8 10.72 8.01 2.16
N VAL A 9 9.69 8.61 2.77
CA VAL A 9 8.83 9.61 2.13
C VAL A 9 9.10 10.98 2.74
N ASN A 10 9.46 11.96 1.92
CA ASN A 10 9.70 13.34 2.35
C ASN A 10 8.36 14.08 2.47
N ALA A 11 7.63 13.81 3.54
CA ALA A 11 6.32 14.41 3.81
C ALA A 11 5.98 14.29 5.30
N PRO A 12 5.05 15.10 5.80
CA PRO A 12 4.58 14.97 7.18
C PRO A 12 3.89 13.62 7.40
N LEU A 13 4.05 13.06 8.60
CA LEU A 13 3.45 11.77 8.95
C LEU A 13 1.94 11.75 8.76
N ALA A 14 1.25 12.82 9.12
CA ALA A 14 -0.20 12.89 8.94
C ALA A 14 -0.61 12.75 7.47
N GLN A 15 0.17 13.33 6.56
CA GLN A 15 -0.10 13.24 5.11
C GLN A 15 0.21 11.85 4.56
N VAL A 16 1.32 11.25 5.02
CA VAL A 16 1.68 9.88 4.62
C VAL A 16 0.59 8.90 5.05
N TRP A 17 0.15 9.01 6.30
CA TRP A 17 -0.93 8.18 6.83
C TRP A 17 -2.24 8.36 6.06
N SER A 18 -2.61 9.60 5.80
CA SER A 18 -3.83 9.92 5.05
C SER A 18 -3.80 9.35 3.63
N ALA A 19 -2.69 9.51 2.92
CA ALA A 19 -2.57 9.02 1.55
C ALA A 19 -2.62 7.49 1.46
N TRP A 20 -2.12 6.79 2.48
CA TRP A 20 -2.19 5.34 2.53
C TRP A 20 -3.63 4.84 2.66
N ASN A 21 -4.47 5.57 3.36
CA ASN A 21 -5.81 5.11 3.79
C ASN A 21 -6.98 5.78 3.07
N THR A 22 -6.74 6.77 2.21
CA THR A 22 -7.81 7.49 1.50
C THR A 22 -8.05 6.85 0.14
N PRO A 23 -9.29 6.39 -0.16
CA PRO A 23 -9.59 5.72 -1.43
C PRO A 23 -9.18 6.48 -2.69
N ALA A 24 -9.39 7.80 -2.72
CA ALA A 24 -8.99 8.61 -3.87
C ALA A 24 -7.47 8.59 -4.11
N ASP A 25 -6.68 8.59 -3.04
CA ASP A 25 -5.22 8.47 -3.13
C ASP A 25 -4.81 7.06 -3.55
N ILE A 26 -5.40 6.03 -2.95
CA ILE A 26 -5.10 4.63 -3.26
C ILE A 26 -5.26 4.36 -4.76
N ARG A 27 -6.29 4.91 -5.38
CA ARG A 27 -6.50 4.76 -6.84
C ARG A 27 -5.37 5.36 -7.67
N GLN A 28 -4.61 6.30 -7.12
CA GLN A 28 -3.51 6.95 -7.83
C GLN A 28 -2.19 6.20 -7.71
N TRP A 29 -1.92 5.55 -6.58
CA TRP A 29 -0.60 4.94 -6.37
C TRP A 29 -0.58 3.41 -6.37
N ASN A 30 -1.72 2.74 -6.26
CA ASN A 30 -1.75 1.30 -6.03
C ASN A 30 -1.65 0.49 -7.32
N SER A 31 -0.47 0.56 -7.96
CA SER A 31 -0.16 -0.27 -9.12
C SER A 31 1.35 -0.44 -9.22
N ALA A 32 1.78 -1.62 -9.68
CA ALA A 32 3.20 -1.94 -9.83
C ALA A 32 3.74 -1.53 -11.21
N GLN A 33 2.88 -1.42 -12.22
CA GLN A 33 3.24 -1.17 -13.61
C GLN A 33 2.30 -0.17 -14.25
N ASP A 34 2.78 0.54 -15.27
CA ASP A 34 2.01 1.58 -15.95
C ASP A 34 0.81 1.05 -16.75
N ASP A 35 0.82 -0.24 -17.10
CA ASP A 35 -0.29 -0.88 -17.81
C ASP A 35 -1.38 -1.43 -16.88
N TRP A 36 -1.25 -1.22 -15.58
CA TRP A 36 -2.25 -1.56 -14.57
C TRP A 36 -2.70 -0.34 -13.82
N HIS A 37 -3.92 -0.37 -13.29
CA HIS A 37 -4.46 0.70 -12.46
C HIS A 37 -5.47 0.15 -11.44
N THR A 38 -5.75 0.96 -10.42
CA THR A 38 -6.80 0.67 -9.46
C THR A 38 -8.03 1.48 -9.85
N THR A 39 -9.13 0.79 -10.18
CA THR A 39 -10.33 1.42 -10.69
C THR A 39 -11.32 1.84 -9.60
N SER A 40 -11.29 1.15 -8.46
CA SER A 40 -12.11 1.50 -7.31
C SER A 40 -11.41 1.10 -6.02
N SER A 41 -11.75 1.79 -4.94
CA SER A 41 -11.17 1.52 -3.63
C SER A 41 -12.19 1.88 -2.54
N SER A 42 -12.20 1.08 -1.48
CA SER A 42 -12.98 1.38 -0.29
C SER A 42 -12.18 1.02 0.95
N VAL A 43 -12.34 1.79 2.02
CA VAL A 43 -11.62 1.61 3.27
C VAL A 43 -12.58 1.83 4.44
N ASP A 44 -12.64 0.84 5.34
CA ASP A 44 -13.29 0.96 6.64
C ASP A 44 -12.18 0.84 7.69
N LEU A 45 -11.57 1.98 8.04
CA LEU A 45 -10.33 2.02 8.81
C LEU A 45 -10.60 1.84 10.31
N ARG A 46 -10.84 0.58 10.68
CA ARG A 46 -11.00 0.15 12.09
C ARG A 46 -10.63 -1.32 12.20
N GLU A 47 -10.28 -1.77 13.38
CA GLU A 47 -10.05 -3.19 13.61
C GLU A 47 -11.34 -3.96 13.32
N GLY A 48 -11.23 -5.03 12.53
CA GLY A 48 -12.38 -5.76 12.02
C GLY A 48 -13.02 -5.18 10.76
N GLY A 49 -12.66 -3.95 10.39
CA GLY A 49 -13.11 -3.32 9.14
C GLY A 49 -12.40 -3.90 7.93
N LYS A 50 -12.96 -3.67 6.75
CA LYS A 50 -12.43 -4.22 5.51
C LYS A 50 -12.00 -3.12 4.55
N PHE A 51 -11.01 -3.44 3.73
CA PHE A 51 -10.63 -2.61 2.59
C PHE A 51 -10.69 -3.42 1.31
N GLN A 52 -10.88 -2.74 0.19
CA GLN A 52 -10.89 -3.35 -1.13
C GLN A 52 -10.30 -2.37 -2.14
N ALA A 53 -9.51 -2.91 -3.08
CA ALA A 53 -9.04 -2.18 -4.25
C ALA A 53 -9.22 -3.09 -5.47
N ARG A 54 -9.96 -2.59 -6.46
CA ARG A 54 -10.10 -3.30 -7.74
C ARG A 54 -8.94 -2.94 -8.63
N MET A 55 -8.08 -3.90 -8.92
CA MET A 55 -6.90 -3.71 -9.76
C MET A 55 -7.15 -4.35 -11.13
N GLU A 56 -6.90 -3.59 -12.20
CA GLU A 56 -7.18 -4.03 -13.56
C GLU A 56 -6.06 -3.63 -14.52
N ALA A 57 -5.82 -4.50 -15.51
CA ALA A 57 -5.02 -4.11 -16.65
C ALA A 57 -5.77 -3.02 -17.43
N LYS A 58 -5.07 -2.00 -17.90
CA LYS A 58 -5.70 -0.87 -18.60
C LYS A 58 -6.37 -1.27 -19.91
N ASP A 59 -5.94 -2.39 -20.51
CA ASP A 59 -6.56 -2.91 -21.72
C ASP A 59 -7.81 -3.77 -21.42
N GLY A 60 -8.17 -3.96 -20.15
CA GLY A 60 -9.34 -4.73 -19.75
C GLY A 60 -9.18 -6.25 -19.79
N SER A 61 -7.98 -6.76 -20.09
CA SER A 61 -7.76 -8.19 -20.26
C SER A 61 -7.78 -8.98 -18.97
N GLU A 62 -7.41 -8.35 -17.84
CA GLU A 62 -7.28 -8.99 -16.54
C GLU A 62 -7.68 -8.05 -15.41
N GLY A 63 -8.10 -8.62 -14.30
CA GLY A 63 -8.40 -7.86 -13.12
C GLY A 63 -8.59 -8.76 -11.92
N PHE A 64 -8.40 -8.19 -10.73
CA PHE A 64 -8.66 -8.90 -9.48
C PHE A 64 -8.98 -7.91 -8.36
N ASP A 65 -9.59 -8.43 -7.29
CA ASP A 65 -9.85 -7.65 -6.09
C ASP A 65 -8.73 -7.90 -5.08
N PHE A 66 -8.06 -6.83 -4.69
CA PHE A 66 -7.11 -6.87 -3.57
C PHE A 66 -7.88 -6.40 -2.35
N GLU A 67 -8.08 -7.31 -1.40
CA GLU A 67 -8.92 -7.02 -0.24
C GLU A 67 -8.41 -7.70 1.02
N GLY A 68 -8.77 -7.13 2.15
CA GLY A 68 -8.38 -7.67 3.44
C GLY A 68 -9.20 -7.12 4.58
N THR A 69 -8.92 -7.66 5.77
CA THR A 69 -9.56 -7.25 7.02
C THR A 69 -8.48 -6.74 7.96
N TYR A 70 -8.67 -5.55 8.50
CA TYR A 70 -7.74 -4.99 9.47
C TYR A 70 -7.79 -5.80 10.76
N THR A 71 -6.62 -6.27 11.20
CA THR A 71 -6.49 -7.04 12.44
C THR A 71 -5.92 -6.20 13.57
N ARG A 72 -5.13 -5.17 13.25
CA ARG A 72 -4.59 -4.26 14.24
C ARG A 72 -4.32 -2.89 13.63
N LEU A 73 -4.68 -1.83 14.33
CA LEU A 73 -4.43 -0.46 13.91
C LEU A 73 -3.91 0.36 15.08
N VAL A 74 -2.78 1.01 14.89
CA VAL A 74 -2.27 2.06 15.79
C VAL A 74 -2.11 3.29 14.91
N PRO A 75 -2.94 4.33 15.09
CA PRO A 75 -2.92 5.49 14.19
C PRO A 75 -1.54 6.07 14.00
N ARG A 76 -1.16 6.27 12.73
CA ARG A 76 0.12 6.85 12.29
C ARG A 76 1.36 6.02 12.63
N GLN A 77 1.17 4.78 13.11
CA GLN A 77 2.29 3.91 13.49
C GLN A 77 2.23 2.54 12.84
N LEU A 78 1.05 1.91 12.78
CA LEU A 78 0.94 0.50 12.43
C LEU A 78 -0.40 0.16 11.80
N ILE A 79 -0.33 -0.62 10.72
CA ILE A 79 -1.48 -1.31 10.14
C ILE A 79 -1.10 -2.77 10.01
N GLU A 80 -1.94 -3.67 10.55
CA GLU A 80 -1.84 -5.10 10.27
C GLU A 80 -3.16 -5.55 9.67
N TYR A 81 -3.10 -6.36 8.62
CA TYR A 81 -4.30 -6.89 8.00
C TYR A 81 -4.07 -8.31 7.50
N ARG A 82 -5.19 -9.03 7.31
CA ARG A 82 -5.20 -10.36 6.72
C ARG A 82 -5.90 -10.28 5.37
N MET A 83 -5.24 -10.78 4.34
CA MET A 83 -5.82 -10.88 3.00
C MET A 83 -6.84 -12.01 2.95
N SER A 84 -7.70 -12.00 1.93
CA SER A 84 -8.78 -12.99 1.80
C SER A 84 -8.27 -14.45 1.70
N ASP A 85 -7.03 -14.64 1.25
CA ASP A 85 -6.41 -15.98 1.19
C ASP A 85 -5.69 -16.37 2.49
N GLY A 86 -5.76 -15.54 3.54
CA GLY A 86 -5.17 -15.82 4.84
C GLY A 86 -3.75 -15.26 5.06
N ARG A 87 -3.13 -14.71 4.02
CA ARG A 87 -1.79 -14.10 4.18
C ARG A 87 -1.88 -12.82 4.99
N GLU A 88 -0.87 -12.57 5.79
CA GLU A 88 -0.83 -11.41 6.68
C GLU A 88 0.17 -10.36 6.19
N VAL A 89 -0.16 -9.09 6.43
CA VAL A 89 0.67 -7.95 6.05
C VAL A 89 0.78 -6.99 7.22
N ARG A 90 1.97 -6.44 7.41
CA ARG A 90 2.25 -5.44 8.44
C ARG A 90 2.89 -4.23 7.79
N VAL A 91 2.32 -3.05 8.03
CA VAL A 91 2.83 -1.77 7.53
C VAL A 91 3.18 -0.89 8.71
N GLU A 92 4.43 -0.48 8.80
CA GLU A 92 4.94 0.36 9.88
C GLU A 92 5.33 1.73 9.36
N PHE A 93 4.99 2.77 10.14
CA PHE A 93 5.27 4.16 9.81
C PHE A 93 6.10 4.76 10.96
N ALA A 94 7.25 5.35 10.64
CA ALA A 94 8.13 5.95 11.66
C ALA A 94 8.74 7.24 11.12
N GLU A 95 8.59 8.33 11.90
CA GLU A 95 9.24 9.60 11.55
C GLU A 95 10.74 9.52 11.85
N ARG A 96 11.56 9.98 10.89
CA ARG A 96 13.02 10.04 11.05
C ARG A 96 13.57 11.24 10.29
N ALA A 97 14.18 12.18 11.00
CA ALA A 97 14.91 13.31 10.40
C ALA A 97 14.09 14.07 9.34
N GLY A 98 12.80 14.31 9.62
CA GLY A 98 11.94 15.09 8.72
C GLY A 98 11.29 14.28 7.60
N ALA A 99 11.51 12.97 7.57
CA ALA A 99 10.89 12.05 6.61
C ALA A 99 10.14 10.96 7.36
N VAL A 100 9.36 10.15 6.63
CA VAL A 100 8.64 9.02 7.19
C VAL A 100 9.17 7.74 6.55
N ALA A 101 9.71 6.85 7.38
CA ALA A 101 10.06 5.50 6.93
C ALA A 101 8.78 4.66 6.89
N VAL A 102 8.52 4.02 5.75
CA VAL A 102 7.41 3.10 5.59
C VAL A 102 7.98 1.72 5.30
N ARG A 103 7.64 0.76 6.15
CA ARG A 103 8.14 -0.60 6.07
C ARG A 103 6.98 -1.57 5.99
N GLU A 104 6.96 -2.37 4.92
CA GLU A 104 5.88 -3.30 4.65
C GLU A 104 6.43 -4.72 4.64
N THR A 105 5.88 -5.58 5.51
CA THR A 105 6.26 -6.99 5.62
C THR A 105 5.04 -7.84 5.29
N PHE A 106 5.18 -8.78 4.36
CA PHE A 106 4.06 -9.59 3.91
C PHE A 106 4.45 -11.07 3.76
N ASP A 107 3.44 -11.93 3.88
CA ASP A 107 3.60 -13.36 3.64
C ASP A 107 3.70 -13.60 2.14
N ALA A 108 4.77 -14.31 1.71
CA ALA A 108 4.92 -14.70 0.32
C ALA A 108 3.85 -15.71 -0.08
N GLU A 109 3.35 -15.59 -1.32
CA GLU A 109 2.50 -16.63 -1.90
C GLU A 109 3.38 -17.69 -2.55
N ASN A 110 2.78 -18.80 -3.00
CA ASN A 110 3.54 -19.98 -3.44
C ASN A 110 3.67 -20.12 -4.97
N GLU A 111 3.04 -19.23 -5.73
CA GLU A 111 3.00 -19.37 -7.21
C GLU A 111 4.14 -18.67 -7.91
N ASN A 112 4.65 -17.58 -7.35
CA ASN A 112 5.68 -16.75 -7.98
C ASN A 112 6.97 -16.76 -7.15
N PRO A 113 8.14 -16.57 -7.80
CA PRO A 113 9.40 -16.45 -7.08
C PRO A 113 9.39 -15.27 -6.10
N ALA A 114 10.07 -15.40 -4.97
CA ALA A 114 10.13 -14.37 -3.95
C ALA A 114 10.63 -13.03 -4.50
N GLU A 115 11.61 -13.04 -5.40
CA GLU A 115 12.15 -11.81 -5.98
C GLU A 115 11.13 -11.09 -6.87
N LEU A 116 10.29 -11.83 -7.58
CA LEU A 116 9.22 -11.22 -8.38
C LEU A 116 8.18 -10.55 -7.48
N GLN A 117 7.81 -11.20 -6.38
CA GLN A 117 6.88 -10.63 -5.40
C GLN A 117 7.47 -9.39 -4.75
N ARG A 118 8.72 -9.45 -4.31
CA ARG A 118 9.43 -8.31 -3.71
C ARG A 118 9.45 -7.13 -4.68
N SER A 119 9.79 -7.37 -5.92
CA SER A 119 9.85 -6.34 -6.96
C SER A 119 8.51 -5.65 -7.18
N GLY A 120 7.42 -6.42 -7.23
CA GLY A 120 6.07 -5.88 -7.42
C GLY A 120 5.62 -5.04 -6.24
N TRP A 121 5.80 -5.52 -5.02
CA TRP A 121 5.42 -4.79 -3.82
C TRP A 121 6.27 -3.53 -3.64
N GLN A 122 7.59 -3.61 -3.95
CA GLN A 122 8.46 -2.45 -3.90
C GLN A 122 8.05 -1.39 -4.93
N ALA A 123 7.67 -1.80 -6.13
CA ALA A 123 7.23 -0.87 -7.17
C ALA A 123 5.98 -0.09 -6.75
N ILE A 124 5.03 -0.75 -6.11
CA ILE A 124 3.83 -0.10 -5.56
C ILE A 124 4.22 0.89 -4.47
N LEU A 125 5.12 0.50 -3.57
CA LEU A 125 5.59 1.36 -2.49
C LEU A 125 6.35 2.58 -3.03
N ASP A 126 7.14 2.41 -4.09
CA ASP A 126 7.82 3.51 -4.75
C ASP A 126 6.84 4.48 -5.40
N ASN A 127 5.74 3.96 -5.99
CA ASN A 127 4.67 4.79 -6.52
C ASN A 127 3.97 5.59 -5.42
N PHE A 128 3.76 4.96 -4.27
CA PHE A 128 3.20 5.65 -3.10
C PHE A 128 4.08 6.83 -2.69
N ARG A 129 5.38 6.61 -2.58
CA ARG A 129 6.33 7.68 -2.24
C ARG A 129 6.23 8.85 -3.23
N ARG A 130 6.28 8.55 -4.53
CA ARG A 130 6.20 9.58 -5.57
C ARG A 130 4.88 10.36 -5.50
N HIS A 131 3.78 9.64 -5.27
CA HIS A 131 2.46 10.26 -5.16
C HIS A 131 2.40 11.26 -4.00
N VAL A 132 2.85 10.86 -2.82
CA VAL A 132 2.81 11.72 -1.63
C VAL A 132 3.76 12.92 -1.78
N GLU A 133 4.97 12.68 -2.27
CA GLU A 133 5.95 13.76 -2.47
C GLU A 133 5.47 14.76 -3.52
N ALA A 134 4.78 14.30 -4.56
CA ALA A 134 4.17 15.19 -5.55
C ALA A 134 3.05 16.05 -4.94
N GLN A 135 2.24 15.50 -4.03
CA GLN A 135 1.21 16.25 -3.30
C GLN A 135 1.84 17.36 -2.46
N VAL A 136 2.92 17.06 -1.75
CA VAL A 136 3.64 18.05 -0.95
C VAL A 136 4.15 19.19 -1.83
N SER A 137 4.76 18.87 -2.96
CA SER A 137 5.29 19.86 -3.92
C SER A 137 4.18 20.72 -4.50
N ALA A 138 3.01 20.14 -4.80
CA ALA A 138 1.88 20.88 -5.38
C ALA A 138 1.25 21.86 -4.38
N ASN A 139 1.39 21.60 -3.08
CA ASN A 139 0.79 22.42 -2.02
C ASN A 139 1.73 23.51 -1.48
N ARG A 140 2.88 23.71 -2.10
CA ARG A 140 3.82 24.76 -1.72
C ARG A 140 3.55 26.08 -2.41
#